data_9ce82174a36c2965ced6051ab7d5f8d9
#
_entry.id   9ce82174a36c2965ced6051ab7d5f8d9
#
_cell.length_a   1.000
_cell.length_b   1.000
_cell.length_c   1.000
_cell.angle_alpha   90.00
_cell.angle_beta   90.00
_cell.angle_gamma   90.00
#
_symmetry.space_group_name_H-M   'P 1'
#
loop_
_entity.id
_entity.type
_entity.pdbx_description
1 polymer ?
#
loop_
_entity_poly.entity_id
_entity_poly.type
_entity_poly.pdbx_seq_one_letter_code
_entity_poly.pdbx_strand_id
1 'polypeptide(L)'
;MSKKTFEAAAAANAYLIVQLKDNQPTLCQKVEAACNTAMPLSGVRTVDEKKRNRHETRIIAVFDPAPAVVGTEWEPYVAAVIQVERSVHTFQPATGLWKTSDETSFYLSNRLIDANNAAFAIRKHWGIENKLHYTRDVTLREDASRIRKNPGIFARMRSFAYNILRFNQSDTIAQDRYAAALGGLKSLLSMSLQ
;
A
#
# COMPACT_ATOMS: atom_id res chain seq x y z
N MET A 1 -8.69 10.12 7.42
CA MET A 1 -9.28 8.93 8.08
C MET A 1 -10.69 9.29 8.52
N SER A 2 -11.68 8.38 8.42
CA SER A 2 -13.09 8.63 8.76
C SER A 2 -13.61 7.53 9.68
N LYS A 3 -14.38 7.90 10.73
CA LYS A 3 -15.07 6.93 11.60
C LYS A 3 -16.01 6.04 10.82
N LYS A 4 -16.73 6.59 9.83
CA LYS A 4 -17.63 5.82 8.95
C LYS A 4 -16.94 4.63 8.28
N THR A 5 -15.64 4.74 7.99
CA THR A 5 -14.84 3.63 7.41
C THR A 5 -14.64 2.52 8.44
N PHE A 6 -14.39 2.85 9.70
CA PHE A 6 -14.28 1.86 10.78
C PHE A 6 -15.62 1.19 11.09
N GLU A 7 -16.70 1.96 11.13
CA GLU A 7 -18.07 1.45 11.31
C GLU A 7 -18.46 0.50 10.18
N ALA A 8 -18.19 0.86 8.93
CA ALA A 8 -18.47 0.02 7.78
C ALA A 8 -17.63 -1.28 7.80
N ALA A 9 -16.36 -1.19 8.20
CA ALA A 9 -15.50 -2.36 8.35
C ALA A 9 -16.00 -3.29 9.47
N ALA A 10 -16.43 -2.74 10.59
CA ALA A 10 -17.01 -3.49 11.69
C ALA A 10 -18.32 -4.19 11.27
N ALA A 11 -19.23 -3.47 10.58
CA ALA A 11 -20.48 -4.02 10.07
C ALA A 11 -20.25 -5.16 9.05
N ALA A 12 -19.21 -5.04 8.21
CA ALA A 12 -18.82 -6.05 7.24
C ALA A 12 -17.95 -7.18 7.84
N ASN A 13 -17.67 -7.14 9.15
CA ASN A 13 -16.73 -8.06 9.82
C ASN A 13 -15.34 -8.10 9.15
N ALA A 14 -14.90 -6.98 8.56
CA ALA A 14 -13.66 -6.86 7.81
C ALA A 14 -12.51 -6.35 8.67
N TYR A 15 -11.29 -6.82 8.38
CA TYR A 15 -10.06 -6.25 8.94
C TYR A 15 -9.75 -4.94 8.24
N LEU A 16 -9.44 -3.93 9.03
CA LEU A 16 -9.08 -2.60 8.54
C LEU A 16 -7.76 -2.15 9.17
N ILE A 17 -6.81 -1.79 8.32
CA ILE A 17 -5.58 -1.10 8.71
C ILE A 17 -5.54 0.20 7.92
N VAL A 18 -5.47 1.33 8.61
CA VAL A 18 -5.48 2.67 7.99
C VAL A 18 -4.26 3.45 8.44
N GLN A 19 -3.55 4.03 7.50
CA GLN A 19 -2.45 4.95 7.81
C GLN A 19 -2.98 6.22 8.47
N LEU A 20 -2.38 6.58 9.59
CA LEU A 20 -2.61 7.85 10.25
C LEU A 20 -1.81 8.93 9.51
N LYS A 21 -2.50 9.95 9.02
CA LYS A 21 -1.92 11.05 8.26
C LYS A 21 -2.16 12.38 8.97
N ASP A 22 -1.52 13.43 8.48
CA ASP A 22 -1.54 14.80 9.04
C ASP A 22 -2.94 15.43 9.16
N ASN A 23 -3.96 14.84 8.54
CA ASN A 23 -5.34 15.27 8.69
C ASN A 23 -5.97 14.92 10.07
N GLN A 24 -5.21 14.26 10.96
CA GLN A 24 -5.55 13.96 12.35
C GLN A 24 -4.37 14.31 13.29
N PRO A 25 -3.94 15.57 13.36
CA PRO A 25 -2.70 15.94 14.02
C PRO A 25 -2.67 15.61 15.52
N THR A 26 -3.79 15.84 16.22
CA THR A 26 -3.90 15.54 17.65
C THR A 26 -3.78 14.04 17.94
N LEU A 27 -4.42 13.20 17.13
CA LEU A 27 -4.33 11.76 17.30
C LEU A 27 -2.91 11.26 16.95
N CYS A 28 -2.30 11.84 15.91
CA CYS A 28 -0.94 11.51 15.51
C CYS A 28 0.05 11.77 16.64
N GLN A 29 0.00 12.94 17.27
CA GLN A 29 0.84 13.30 18.43
C GLN A 29 0.64 12.35 19.62
N LYS A 30 -0.61 11.99 19.93
CA LYS A 30 -0.89 11.04 21.02
C LYS A 30 -0.34 9.64 20.71
N VAL A 31 -0.50 9.17 19.49
CA VAL A 31 0.02 7.88 19.03
C VAL A 31 1.54 7.86 19.07
N GLU A 32 2.19 8.89 18.57
CA GLU A 32 3.66 9.03 18.60
C GLU A 32 4.19 9.03 20.03
N ALA A 33 3.59 9.83 20.92
CA ALA A 33 3.97 9.88 22.34
C ALA A 33 3.79 8.51 23.03
N ALA A 34 2.70 7.81 22.74
CA ALA A 34 2.44 6.48 23.29
C ALA A 34 3.47 5.45 22.78
N CYS A 35 3.80 5.44 21.50
CA CYS A 35 4.81 4.54 20.94
C CYS A 35 6.21 4.80 21.46
N ASN A 36 6.56 6.07 21.76
CA ASN A 36 7.87 6.43 22.30
C ASN A 36 8.06 6.02 23.79
N THR A 37 6.97 5.79 24.53
CA THR A 37 7.02 5.49 25.97
C THR A 37 6.65 4.06 26.32
N ALA A 38 5.83 3.41 25.49
CA ALA A 38 5.33 2.05 25.75
C ALA A 38 6.26 0.98 25.17
N MET A 39 6.23 -0.20 25.77
CA MET A 39 6.86 -1.38 25.17
C MET A 39 5.93 -1.98 24.11
N PRO A 40 6.46 -2.39 22.95
CA PRO A 40 5.64 -3.03 21.91
C PRO A 40 5.14 -4.41 22.36
N LEU A 41 3.90 -4.73 22.01
CA LEU A 41 3.31 -6.05 22.19
C LEU A 41 3.97 -7.09 21.29
N SER A 42 4.39 -6.68 20.10
CA SER A 42 5.15 -7.51 19.16
C SER A 42 5.99 -6.63 18.24
N GLY A 43 7.07 -7.19 17.71
CA GLY A 43 7.96 -6.48 16.79
C GLY A 43 8.57 -7.42 15.75
N VAL A 44 8.81 -6.91 14.54
CA VAL A 44 9.52 -7.62 13.48
C VAL A 44 10.40 -6.66 12.70
N ARG A 45 11.60 -7.11 12.34
CA ARG A 45 12.51 -6.41 11.45
C ARG A 45 12.58 -7.16 10.12
N THR A 46 12.39 -6.44 9.03
CA THR A 46 12.54 -6.95 7.67
C THR A 46 13.63 -6.20 6.95
N VAL A 47 14.47 -6.92 6.23
CA VAL A 47 15.53 -6.35 5.39
C VAL A 47 15.26 -6.75 3.94
N ASP A 48 15.30 -5.80 3.04
CA ASP A 48 15.08 -5.99 1.61
C ASP A 48 16.31 -5.48 0.85
N GLU A 49 17.17 -6.39 0.47
CA GLU A 49 18.34 -6.10 -0.34
C GLU A 49 17.94 -6.12 -1.82
N LYS A 50 17.44 -5.01 -2.31
CA LYS A 50 17.06 -4.89 -3.72
C LYS A 50 18.31 -4.76 -4.58
N LYS A 51 18.35 -5.53 -5.65
CA LYS A 51 19.29 -5.34 -6.75
C LYS A 51 19.31 -3.86 -7.15
N ARG A 52 20.47 -3.28 -7.48
CA ARG A 52 20.69 -1.89 -7.87
C ARG A 52 20.93 -0.90 -6.72
N ASN A 53 21.90 -1.23 -5.87
CA ASN A 53 22.47 -0.25 -4.93
C ASN A 53 21.42 0.37 -3.98
N ARG A 54 20.43 -0.41 -3.53
CA ARG A 54 19.42 0.02 -2.57
C ARG A 54 19.19 -1.03 -1.50
N HIS A 55 19.42 -0.66 -0.28
CA HIS A 55 19.11 -1.44 0.92
C HIS A 55 17.95 -0.78 1.65
N GLU A 56 16.98 -1.55 2.03
CA GLU A 56 15.82 -1.06 2.75
C GLU A 56 15.56 -1.93 3.97
N THR A 57 15.54 -1.30 5.14
CA THR A 57 15.19 -1.93 6.42
C THR A 57 13.85 -1.36 6.88
N ARG A 58 12.97 -2.23 7.37
CA ARG A 58 11.75 -1.83 8.07
C ARG A 58 11.69 -2.51 9.41
N ILE A 59 11.34 -1.74 10.42
CA ILE A 59 11.01 -2.22 11.76
C ILE A 59 9.52 -1.94 11.96
N ILE A 60 8.76 -2.97 12.22
CA ILE A 60 7.33 -2.88 12.48
C ILE A 60 7.11 -3.28 13.93
N ALA A 61 6.47 -2.42 14.69
CA ALA A 61 6.12 -2.64 16.08
C ALA A 61 4.62 -2.41 16.29
N VAL A 62 3.99 -3.27 17.09
CA VAL A 62 2.57 -3.19 17.43
C VAL A 62 2.44 -2.85 18.90
N PHE A 63 1.60 -1.87 19.20
CA PHE A 63 1.39 -1.33 20.55
C PHE A 63 -0.07 -1.42 20.98
N ASP A 64 -0.28 -1.40 22.30
CA ASP A 64 -1.60 -1.19 22.87
C ASP A 64 -2.11 0.21 22.51
N PRO A 65 -3.31 0.35 21.96
CA PRO A 65 -3.87 1.63 21.59
C PRO A 65 -4.29 2.48 22.79
N ALA A 66 -4.56 1.87 23.96
CA ALA A 66 -5.15 2.54 25.12
C ALA A 66 -4.48 3.87 25.49
N PRO A 67 -3.15 4.00 25.58
CA PRO A 67 -2.51 5.25 25.94
C PRO A 67 -2.78 6.41 24.98
N ALA A 68 -3.11 6.09 23.70
CA ALA A 68 -3.34 7.08 22.66
C ALA A 68 -4.82 7.40 22.46
N VAL A 69 -5.73 6.42 22.67
CA VAL A 69 -7.13 6.53 22.24
C VAL A 69 -8.13 6.65 23.38
N VAL A 70 -7.80 6.25 24.61
CA VAL A 70 -8.71 6.33 25.76
C VAL A 70 -9.21 7.77 25.96
N GLY A 71 -10.53 7.93 26.13
CA GLY A 71 -11.19 9.23 26.24
C GLY A 71 -11.28 10.01 24.94
N THR A 72 -10.95 9.39 23.82
CA THR A 72 -11.13 9.97 22.49
C THR A 72 -12.29 9.29 21.74
N GLU A 73 -12.73 9.91 20.67
CA GLU A 73 -13.73 9.36 19.76
C GLU A 73 -13.27 8.10 19.01
N TRP A 74 -11.99 7.73 19.10
CA TRP A 74 -11.37 6.58 18.44
C TRP A 74 -11.32 5.33 19.31
N GLU A 75 -11.54 5.47 20.61
CA GLU A 75 -11.48 4.36 21.56
C GLU A 75 -12.31 3.12 21.16
N PRO A 76 -13.57 3.25 20.68
CA PRO A 76 -14.36 2.08 20.32
C PRO A 76 -13.96 1.42 18.99
N TYR A 77 -13.07 2.05 18.22
CA TYR A 77 -12.75 1.62 16.86
C TYR A 77 -11.35 1.05 16.69
N VAL A 78 -10.41 1.40 17.57
CA VAL A 78 -9.00 1.06 17.42
C VAL A 78 -8.60 0.00 18.43
N ALA A 79 -8.17 -1.15 17.94
CA ALA A 79 -7.72 -2.28 18.75
C ALA A 79 -6.20 -2.45 18.75
N ALA A 80 -5.46 -1.83 17.83
CA ALA A 80 -4.00 -1.83 17.83
C ALA A 80 -3.45 -0.59 17.12
N VAL A 81 -2.29 -0.12 17.60
CA VAL A 81 -1.44 0.87 16.93
C VAL A 81 -0.25 0.16 16.33
N ILE A 82 0.10 0.49 15.10
CA ILE A 82 1.23 -0.09 14.38
C ILE A 82 2.18 1.05 14.01
N GLN A 83 3.42 0.97 14.46
CA GLN A 83 4.51 1.85 14.03
C GLN A 83 5.35 1.13 12.99
N VAL A 84 5.68 1.83 11.91
CA VAL A 84 6.58 1.37 10.86
C VAL A 84 7.70 2.37 10.72
N GLU A 85 8.89 1.97 11.09
CA GLU A 85 10.13 2.70 10.82
C GLU A 85 10.76 2.12 9.55
N ARG A 86 11.07 2.98 8.62
CA ARG A 86 11.65 2.62 7.33
C ARG A 86 12.92 3.39 7.10
N SER A 87 14.02 2.68 6.91
CA SER A 87 15.32 3.24 6.55
C SER A 87 15.72 2.75 5.15
N VAL A 88 16.06 3.68 4.27
CA VAL A 88 16.45 3.39 2.90
C VAL A 88 17.83 3.98 2.62
N HIS A 89 18.78 3.12 2.27
CA HIS A 89 20.11 3.51 1.81
C HIS A 89 20.17 3.32 0.30
N THR A 90 20.46 4.39 -0.43
CA THR A 90 20.56 4.37 -1.89
C THR A 90 21.94 4.89 -2.30
N PHE A 91 22.67 4.09 -3.05
CA PHE A 91 23.95 4.53 -3.65
C PHE A 91 23.68 5.49 -4.80
N GLN A 92 24.38 6.62 -4.81
CA GLN A 92 24.31 7.62 -5.85
C GLN A 92 25.56 7.52 -6.75
N PRO A 93 25.45 6.94 -7.96
CA PRO A 93 26.63 6.75 -8.83
C PRO A 93 27.32 8.06 -9.23
N ALA A 94 26.56 9.15 -9.33
CA ALA A 94 27.10 10.47 -9.72
C ALA A 94 28.05 11.06 -8.68
N THR A 95 27.85 10.75 -7.40
CA THR A 95 28.65 11.30 -6.29
C THR A 95 29.53 10.25 -5.60
N GLY A 96 29.29 8.95 -5.87
CA GLY A 96 29.95 7.83 -5.17
C GLY A 96 29.49 7.68 -3.71
N LEU A 97 28.44 8.36 -3.27
CA LEU A 97 28.01 8.39 -1.88
C LEU A 97 26.68 7.63 -1.66
N TRP A 98 26.49 7.16 -0.44
CA TRP A 98 25.22 6.60 0.02
C TRP A 98 24.34 7.70 0.59
N LYS A 99 23.11 7.78 0.10
CA LYS A 99 22.06 8.64 0.66
C LYS A 99 21.15 7.80 1.55
N THR A 100 20.94 8.25 2.79
CA THR A 100 19.99 7.66 3.73
C THR A 100 18.72 8.48 3.80
N SER A 101 17.58 7.81 3.89
CA SER A 101 16.27 8.42 4.12
C SER A 101 15.54 7.57 5.14
N ASP A 102 15.13 8.19 6.25
CA ASP A 102 14.39 7.58 7.32
C ASP A 102 12.97 8.15 7.35
N GLU A 103 12.00 7.29 7.60
CA GLU A 103 10.58 7.63 7.64
C GLU A 103 9.90 6.80 8.72
N THR A 104 9.10 7.46 9.56
CA THR A 104 8.23 6.79 10.52
C THR A 104 6.78 7.02 10.13
N SER A 105 6.00 5.96 10.10
CA SER A 105 4.58 5.98 9.76
C SER A 105 3.79 5.21 10.81
N PHE A 106 2.60 5.73 11.14
CA PHE A 106 1.69 5.09 12.09
C PHE A 106 0.45 4.60 11.37
N TYR A 107 -0.06 3.44 11.82
CA TYR A 107 -1.29 2.84 11.33
C TYR A 107 -2.17 2.44 12.50
N LEU A 108 -3.48 2.49 12.30
CA LEU A 108 -4.48 2.05 13.25
C LEU A 108 -5.20 0.82 12.70
N SER A 109 -5.38 -0.19 13.54
CA SER A 109 -6.12 -1.39 13.21
C SER A 109 -7.40 -1.50 14.05
N ASN A 110 -8.50 -1.93 13.43
CA ASN A 110 -9.75 -2.22 14.13
C ASN A 110 -9.76 -3.57 14.86
N ARG A 111 -8.68 -4.35 14.73
CA ARG A 111 -8.51 -5.63 15.41
C ARG A 111 -7.08 -5.78 15.91
N LEU A 112 -6.93 -6.61 16.94
CA LEU A 112 -5.61 -7.00 17.39
C LEU A 112 -4.88 -7.76 16.26
N ILE A 113 -3.63 -7.40 16.04
CA ILE A 113 -2.78 -7.97 14.99
C ILE A 113 -1.35 -8.08 15.53
N ASP A 114 -0.61 -9.09 15.13
CA ASP A 114 0.83 -9.19 15.41
C ASP A 114 1.67 -8.47 14.34
N ALA A 115 2.94 -8.22 14.66
CA ALA A 115 3.84 -7.46 13.80
C ALA A 115 4.11 -8.13 12.44
N ASN A 116 4.12 -9.47 12.35
CA ASN A 116 4.35 -10.17 11.08
C ASN A 116 3.16 -10.00 10.14
N ASN A 117 1.94 -10.18 10.67
CA ASN A 117 0.72 -9.99 9.89
C ASN A 117 0.53 -8.52 9.49
N ALA A 118 0.86 -7.56 10.39
CA ALA A 118 0.86 -6.14 10.08
C ALA A 118 1.86 -5.80 8.95
N ALA A 119 3.09 -6.32 9.03
CA ALA A 119 4.11 -6.15 7.99
C ALA A 119 3.65 -6.71 6.65
N PHE A 120 3.05 -7.90 6.64
CA PHE A 120 2.50 -8.52 5.44
C PHE A 120 1.38 -7.68 4.82
N ALA A 121 0.39 -7.26 5.61
CA ALA A 121 -0.75 -6.49 5.15
C ALA A 121 -0.33 -5.14 4.55
N ILE A 122 0.52 -4.38 5.26
CA ILE A 122 1.03 -3.09 4.81
C ILE A 122 1.85 -3.26 3.52
N ARG A 123 2.72 -4.30 3.44
CA ARG A 123 3.51 -4.56 2.23
C ARG A 123 2.65 -4.97 1.03
N LYS A 124 1.58 -5.73 1.25
CA LYS A 124 0.63 -6.11 0.19
C LYS A 124 -0.12 -4.91 -0.35
N HIS A 125 -0.54 -3.98 0.51
CA HIS A 125 -1.19 -2.74 0.09
C HIS A 125 -0.28 -1.91 -0.84
N TRP A 126 0.99 -1.70 -0.47
CA TRP A 126 1.98 -1.06 -1.33
C TRP A 126 2.22 -1.80 -2.66
N GLY A 127 2.02 -3.11 -2.66
CA GLY A 127 2.06 -3.93 -3.88
C GLY A 127 0.96 -3.58 -4.87
N ILE A 128 -0.22 -3.16 -4.41
CA ILE A 128 -1.32 -2.71 -5.26
C ILE A 128 -0.94 -1.40 -5.96
N GLU A 129 -0.43 -0.42 -5.21
CA GLU A 129 0.01 0.86 -5.78
C GLU A 129 1.13 0.67 -6.80
N ASN A 130 2.19 -0.04 -6.43
CA ASN A 130 3.37 -0.22 -7.29
C ASN A 130 3.16 -1.14 -8.49
N LYS A 131 2.17 -2.04 -8.47
CA LYS A 131 1.91 -2.97 -9.57
C LYS A 131 0.68 -2.59 -10.38
N LEU A 132 -0.46 -2.41 -9.72
CA LEU A 132 -1.72 -2.15 -10.39
C LEU A 132 -1.82 -0.70 -10.87
N HIS A 133 -1.67 0.26 -9.96
CA HIS A 133 -1.78 1.68 -10.31
C HIS A 133 -0.69 2.09 -11.30
N TYR A 134 0.58 1.76 -11.01
CA TYR A 134 1.68 2.03 -11.94
C TYR A 134 1.42 1.46 -13.35
N THR A 135 0.92 0.22 -13.46
CA THR A 135 0.63 -0.37 -14.77
C THR A 135 -0.52 0.36 -15.48
N ARG A 136 -1.57 0.76 -14.75
CA ARG A 136 -2.68 1.52 -15.32
C ARG A 136 -2.24 2.90 -15.78
N ASP A 137 -1.48 3.60 -14.95
CA ASP A 137 -1.07 4.98 -15.22
C ASP A 137 -0.01 5.06 -16.31
N VAL A 138 1.03 4.23 -16.23
CA VAL A 138 2.16 4.26 -17.17
C VAL A 138 1.89 3.39 -18.40
N THR A 139 1.57 2.09 -18.21
CA THR A 139 1.43 1.14 -19.32
C THR A 139 0.13 1.37 -20.10
N LEU A 140 -1.00 1.58 -19.40
CA LEU A 140 -2.30 1.83 -20.03
C LEU A 140 -2.60 3.33 -20.20
N ARG A 141 -1.69 4.21 -19.79
CA ARG A 141 -1.77 5.67 -19.92
C ARG A 141 -3.06 6.26 -19.36
N GLU A 142 -3.50 5.81 -18.19
CA GLU A 142 -4.74 6.27 -17.59
C GLU A 142 -4.65 7.74 -17.20
N ASP A 143 -3.58 8.16 -16.54
CA ASP A 143 -3.34 9.55 -16.13
C ASP A 143 -3.18 10.50 -17.33
N ALA A 144 -2.62 10.01 -18.44
CA ALA A 144 -2.47 10.79 -19.66
C ALA A 144 -3.79 10.91 -20.47
N SER A 145 -4.87 10.27 -20.01
CA SER A 145 -6.15 10.26 -20.73
C SER A 145 -6.84 11.61 -20.69
N ARG A 146 -7.14 12.13 -21.86
CA ARG A 146 -7.89 13.41 -22.04
C ARG A 146 -9.38 13.19 -22.33
N ILE A 147 -9.90 12.00 -22.11
CA ILE A 147 -11.31 11.66 -22.34
C ILE A 147 -12.15 12.34 -21.27
N ARG A 148 -12.99 13.30 -21.69
CA ARG A 148 -13.85 14.07 -20.80
C ARG A 148 -15.29 13.57 -20.75
N LYS A 149 -15.74 12.87 -21.81
CA LYS A 149 -17.09 12.29 -21.89
C LYS A 149 -17.05 10.88 -21.34
N ASN A 150 -17.78 10.63 -20.25
CA ASN A 150 -17.86 9.33 -19.57
C ASN A 150 -16.49 8.72 -19.19
N PRO A 151 -15.59 9.45 -18.51
CA PRO A 151 -14.24 8.96 -18.17
C PRO A 151 -14.25 7.66 -17.36
N GLY A 152 -15.28 7.45 -16.52
CA GLY A 152 -15.43 6.24 -15.73
C GLY A 152 -15.65 4.96 -16.54
N ILE A 153 -16.24 5.04 -17.73
CA ILE A 153 -16.39 3.87 -18.63
C ILE A 153 -15.02 3.45 -19.14
N PHE A 154 -14.20 4.40 -19.57
CA PHE A 154 -12.86 4.12 -20.08
C PHE A 154 -11.92 3.60 -18.97
N ALA A 155 -12.05 4.10 -17.74
CA ALA A 155 -11.32 3.55 -16.60
C ALA A 155 -11.69 2.09 -16.34
N ARG A 156 -12.97 1.74 -16.40
CA ARG A 156 -13.43 0.34 -16.25
C ARG A 156 -12.95 -0.54 -17.41
N MET A 157 -12.98 -0.06 -18.64
CA MET A 157 -12.45 -0.80 -19.81
C MET A 157 -10.94 -1.07 -19.65
N ARG A 158 -10.16 -0.09 -19.17
CA ARG A 158 -8.74 -0.31 -18.87
C ARG A 158 -8.52 -1.33 -17.75
N SER A 159 -9.33 -1.29 -16.71
CA SER A 159 -9.27 -2.28 -15.64
C SER A 159 -9.57 -3.68 -16.14
N PHE A 160 -10.56 -3.80 -17.03
CA PHE A 160 -10.92 -5.07 -17.67
C PHE A 160 -9.78 -5.57 -18.59
N ALA A 161 -9.24 -4.71 -19.44
CA ALA A 161 -8.08 -5.03 -20.28
C ALA A 161 -6.86 -5.44 -19.45
N TYR A 162 -6.60 -4.75 -18.34
CA TYR A 162 -5.55 -5.14 -17.42
C TYR A 162 -5.76 -6.55 -16.86
N ASN A 163 -6.98 -6.90 -16.44
CA ASN A 163 -7.28 -8.23 -15.90
C ASN A 163 -7.06 -9.33 -16.95
N ILE A 164 -7.48 -9.11 -18.19
CA ILE A 164 -7.26 -10.05 -19.30
C ILE A 164 -5.75 -10.24 -19.54
N LEU A 165 -5.01 -9.15 -19.70
CA LEU A 165 -3.56 -9.20 -19.89
C LEU A 165 -2.85 -9.87 -18.70
N ARG A 166 -3.29 -9.57 -17.47
CA ARG A 166 -2.72 -10.16 -16.27
C ARG A 166 -2.97 -11.66 -16.16
N PHE A 167 -4.16 -12.11 -16.54
CA PHE A 167 -4.52 -13.53 -16.53
C PHE A 167 -3.72 -14.33 -17.57
N ASN A 168 -3.55 -13.76 -18.78
CA ASN A 168 -2.84 -14.39 -19.89
C ASN A 168 -1.33 -14.01 -19.93
N GLN A 169 -0.81 -13.44 -18.83
CA GLN A 169 0.54 -12.89 -18.82
C GLN A 169 1.61 -13.94 -19.11
N SER A 170 2.36 -13.74 -20.18
CA SER A 170 3.52 -14.53 -20.56
C SER A 170 4.85 -13.82 -20.28
N ASP A 171 4.86 -12.50 -20.31
CA ASP A 171 6.02 -11.66 -20.09
C ASP A 171 5.64 -10.43 -19.22
N THR A 172 5.88 -9.20 -19.65
CA THR A 172 5.40 -8.00 -18.98
C THR A 172 4.07 -7.54 -19.59
N ILE A 173 3.22 -6.89 -18.80
CA ILE A 173 1.94 -6.34 -19.30
C ILE A 173 2.16 -5.39 -20.51
N ALA A 174 3.27 -4.66 -20.55
CA ALA A 174 3.60 -3.78 -21.66
C ALA A 174 3.89 -4.57 -22.95
N GLN A 175 4.65 -5.65 -22.86
CA GLN A 175 5.00 -6.53 -23.98
C GLN A 175 3.77 -7.32 -24.45
N ASP A 176 3.02 -7.90 -23.52
CA ASP A 176 1.78 -8.63 -23.84
C ASP A 176 0.75 -7.73 -24.53
N ARG A 177 0.60 -6.47 -24.07
CA ARG A 177 -0.25 -5.46 -24.73
C ARG A 177 0.24 -5.17 -26.15
N TYR A 178 1.54 -5.03 -26.34
CA TYR A 178 2.12 -4.78 -27.65
C TYR A 178 1.95 -5.98 -28.59
N ALA A 179 2.20 -7.19 -28.10
CA ALA A 179 1.99 -8.43 -28.83
C ALA A 179 0.52 -8.62 -29.23
N ALA A 180 -0.42 -8.34 -28.32
CA ALA A 180 -1.85 -8.37 -28.61
C ALA A 180 -2.26 -7.37 -29.70
N ALA A 181 -1.69 -6.14 -29.66
CA ALA A 181 -1.94 -5.14 -30.70
C ALA A 181 -1.41 -5.54 -32.08
N LEU A 182 -0.21 -6.15 -32.14
CA LEU A 182 0.38 -6.65 -33.38
C LEU A 182 -0.35 -7.88 -33.94
N GLY A 183 -0.78 -8.79 -33.04
CA GLY A 183 -1.51 -10.02 -33.43
C GLY A 183 -2.95 -9.76 -33.88
N GLY A 184 -3.46 -8.56 -33.66
CA GLY A 184 -4.80 -8.14 -34.06
C GLY A 184 -5.90 -8.92 -33.36
N LEU A 185 -7.09 -8.95 -33.99
CA LEU A 185 -8.30 -9.54 -33.41
C LEU A 185 -8.15 -11.03 -33.08
N LYS A 186 -7.40 -11.79 -33.88
CA LYS A 186 -7.17 -13.22 -33.63
C LYS A 186 -6.45 -13.46 -32.32
N SER A 187 -5.42 -12.66 -32.02
CA SER A 187 -4.69 -12.74 -30.76
C SER A 187 -5.57 -12.39 -29.56
N LEU A 188 -6.43 -11.38 -29.71
CA LEU A 188 -7.37 -10.98 -28.64
C LEU A 188 -8.44 -12.06 -28.38
N LEU A 189 -8.97 -12.70 -29.42
CA LEU A 189 -9.97 -13.76 -29.31
C LEU A 189 -9.42 -15.06 -28.72
N SER A 190 -8.11 -15.28 -28.81
CA SER A 190 -7.43 -16.44 -28.19
C SER A 190 -7.16 -16.27 -26.69
N MET A 191 -7.29 -15.06 -26.16
CA MET A 191 -7.09 -14.80 -24.74
C MET A 191 -8.28 -15.33 -23.92
N SER A 192 -7.96 -16.03 -22.82
CA SER A 192 -8.99 -16.53 -21.90
C SER A 192 -9.64 -15.37 -21.15
N LEU A 193 -10.97 -15.40 -21.10
CA LEU A 193 -11.81 -14.53 -20.29
C LEU A 193 -12.29 -15.36 -19.09
N GLN A 194 -11.59 -15.30 -17.96
CA GLN A 194 -12.05 -15.86 -16.70
C GLN A 194 -12.29 -14.76 -15.67
#